data_d2562c436c782445e3373e812b26fac1
#
_entry.id   d2562c436c782445e3373e812b26fac1
#
_cell.length_a   1.000
_cell.length_b   1.000
_cell.length_c   1.000
_cell.angle_alpha   90.00
_cell.angle_beta   90.00
_cell.angle_gamma   90.00
#
_symmetry.space_group_name_H-M   'P 1'
#
loop_
_entity.id
_entity.type
_entity.pdbx_description
1 polymer ?
#
loop_
_entity_poly.entity_id
_entity_poly.type
_entity_poly.pdbx_seq_one_letter_code
_entity_poly.pdbx_strand_id
1 'polypeptide(L)'
;MTRGSCLCGAVQFEIDGKTTEIGMCHCSLCRKVSGVASNANLMVSKEGFRWVSGEDALMKFALASGWGAWRCAACGSPVPKLHPGGGAYWVPAGLLDSDPGVGVAGHIFVDSKAPWDVISDETPQLREGFGSEKLN
;
A
#
# COMPACT_ATOMS: atom_id res chain seq x y z
N MET A 1 -2.99 -13.32 13.16
CA MET A 1 -2.83 -11.87 13.34
C MET A 1 -1.47 -11.44 12.80
N THR A 2 -1.47 -10.39 11.99
CA THR A 2 -0.25 -9.85 11.39
C THR A 2 0.03 -8.48 11.99
N ARG A 3 1.27 -8.21 12.36
CA ARG A 3 1.71 -6.91 12.88
C ARG A 3 2.53 -6.17 11.86
N GLY A 4 2.51 -4.85 11.96
CA GLY A 4 3.36 -3.99 11.16
C GLY A 4 3.78 -2.76 11.95
N SER A 5 4.87 -2.14 11.48
CA SER A 5 5.47 -0.98 12.13
C SER A 5 6.18 -0.08 11.14
N CYS A 6 6.28 1.20 11.46
CA CYS A 6 7.15 2.13 10.75
C CYS A 6 8.62 1.92 11.12
N LEU A 7 9.52 2.55 10.38
CA LEU A 7 10.96 2.39 10.58
C LEU A 7 11.42 2.67 12.01
N CYS A 8 10.90 3.72 12.64
CA CYS A 8 11.30 4.07 14.02
C CYS A 8 10.52 3.34 15.12
N GLY A 9 9.46 2.61 14.74
CA GLY A 9 8.61 1.87 15.66
C GLY A 9 7.56 2.70 16.40
N ALA A 10 7.48 4.00 16.17
CA ALA A 10 6.48 4.86 16.82
C ALA A 10 5.06 4.53 16.37
N VAL A 11 4.88 4.18 15.10
CA VAL A 11 3.60 3.74 14.54
C VAL A 11 3.58 2.23 14.46
N GLN A 12 2.60 1.62 15.10
CA GLN A 12 2.41 0.17 15.09
C GLN A 12 0.94 -0.15 14.87
N PHE A 13 0.67 -1.23 14.18
CA PHE A 13 -0.68 -1.68 13.87
C PHE A 13 -0.79 -3.20 13.82
N GLU A 14 -2.00 -3.68 13.89
CA GLU A 14 -2.34 -5.10 13.78
C GLU A 14 -3.43 -5.31 12.75
N ILE A 15 -3.31 -6.40 12.02
CA ILE A 15 -4.32 -6.88 11.08
C ILE A 15 -4.85 -8.21 11.61
N ASP A 16 -6.15 -8.29 11.82
CA ASP A 16 -6.87 -9.50 12.22
C ASP A 16 -8.01 -9.74 11.24
N GLY A 17 -7.88 -10.78 10.44
CA GLY A 17 -8.86 -11.11 9.41
C GLY A 17 -8.24 -11.23 8.03
N LYS A 18 -9.13 -11.30 7.03
CA LYS A 18 -8.72 -11.48 5.64
C LYS A 18 -8.22 -10.17 5.04
N THR A 19 -7.13 -10.27 4.29
CA THR A 19 -6.64 -9.20 3.42
C THR A 19 -6.86 -9.58 1.96
N THR A 20 -6.75 -8.60 1.09
CA THR A 20 -6.53 -8.88 -0.33
C THR A 20 -5.14 -9.47 -0.53
N GLU A 21 -4.87 -10.03 -1.70
CA GLU A 21 -3.51 -10.23 -2.16
C GLU A 21 -2.82 -8.87 -2.40
N ILE A 22 -1.51 -8.88 -2.58
CA ILE A 22 -0.71 -7.66 -2.76
C ILE A 22 -0.78 -7.21 -4.22
N GLY A 23 -1.11 -5.95 -4.43
CA GLY A 23 -1.02 -5.29 -5.72
C GLY A 23 0.23 -4.42 -5.80
N MET A 24 0.95 -4.51 -6.92
CA MET A 24 2.11 -3.67 -7.23
C MET A 24 1.66 -2.54 -8.15
N CYS A 25 1.50 -1.33 -7.60
CA CYS A 25 0.98 -0.19 -8.35
C CYS A 25 2.12 0.66 -8.94
N HIS A 26 2.09 0.83 -10.27
CA HIS A 26 3.09 1.57 -11.04
C HIS A 26 2.64 2.97 -11.43
N CYS A 27 1.51 3.46 -10.94
CA CYS A 27 1.02 4.78 -11.31
C CYS A 27 1.99 5.89 -10.85
N SER A 28 1.94 7.03 -11.54
CA SER A 28 2.83 8.15 -11.24
C SER A 28 2.66 8.69 -9.81
N LEU A 29 1.45 8.62 -9.26
CA LEU A 29 1.18 9.04 -7.88
C LEU A 29 1.89 8.13 -6.88
N CYS A 30 1.77 6.82 -7.05
CA CYS A 30 2.43 5.83 -6.20
C CYS A 30 3.95 5.95 -6.28
N ARG A 31 4.50 6.14 -7.50
CA ARG A 31 5.94 6.31 -7.67
C ARG A 31 6.45 7.58 -6.98
N LYS A 32 5.75 8.69 -7.14
CA LYS A 32 6.18 9.98 -6.57
C LYS A 32 6.02 10.05 -5.06
N VAL A 33 4.95 9.51 -4.53
CA VAL A 33 4.68 9.59 -3.09
C VAL A 33 5.67 8.80 -2.25
N SER A 34 6.30 7.78 -2.81
CA SER A 34 7.23 6.90 -2.09
C SER A 34 8.64 6.85 -2.71
N GLY A 35 8.82 7.41 -3.91
CA GLY A 35 10.12 7.38 -4.60
C GLY A 35 10.52 5.97 -5.07
N VAL A 36 9.56 5.10 -5.33
CA VAL A 36 9.78 3.70 -5.71
C VAL A 36 9.31 3.42 -7.13
N ALA A 37 9.76 2.29 -7.70
CA ALA A 37 9.28 1.82 -9.01
C ALA A 37 7.78 1.46 -8.95
N SER A 38 7.35 0.83 -7.86
CA SER A 38 5.95 0.48 -7.62
C SER A 38 5.68 0.36 -6.12
N ASN A 39 4.45 0.67 -5.71
CA ASN A 39 4.00 0.47 -4.34
C ASN A 39 3.34 -0.90 -4.19
N ALA A 40 3.81 -1.65 -3.20
CA ALA A 40 3.20 -2.91 -2.80
C ALA A 40 2.17 -2.64 -1.70
N ASN A 41 0.91 -2.85 -1.99
CA ASN A 41 -0.17 -2.62 -1.02
C ASN A 41 -1.12 -3.81 -0.97
N LEU A 42 -1.66 -4.06 0.21
CA LEU A 42 -2.82 -4.91 0.39
C LEU A 42 -3.93 -4.11 1.07
N MET A 43 -5.14 -4.62 1.03
CA MET A 43 -6.28 -4.00 1.69
C MET A 43 -6.83 -4.91 2.77
N VAL A 44 -7.29 -4.30 3.84
CA VAL A 44 -7.99 -4.99 4.92
C VAL A 44 -9.24 -4.19 5.29
N SER A 45 -10.32 -4.86 5.66
CA SER A 45 -11.52 -4.17 6.14
C SER A 45 -11.20 -3.32 7.37
N LYS A 46 -11.94 -2.25 7.57
CA LYS A 46 -11.76 -1.39 8.74
C LYS A 46 -11.88 -2.17 10.05
N GLU A 47 -12.77 -3.12 10.11
CA GLU A 47 -13.00 -3.97 11.28
C GLU A 47 -11.82 -4.91 11.57
N GLY A 48 -11.06 -5.27 10.54
CA GLY A 48 -9.88 -6.12 10.67
C GLY A 48 -8.58 -5.36 10.94
N PHE A 49 -8.65 -4.05 11.08
CA PHE A 49 -7.48 -3.20 11.28
C PHE A 49 -7.52 -2.51 12.65
N ARG A 50 -6.38 -2.44 13.32
CA ARG A 50 -6.25 -1.74 14.60
C ARG A 50 -4.90 -1.03 14.72
N TRP A 51 -4.94 0.25 15.04
CA TRP A 51 -3.74 0.96 15.50
C TRP A 51 -3.35 0.48 16.89
N VAL A 52 -2.07 0.17 17.06
CA VAL A 52 -1.51 -0.17 18.37
C VAL A 52 -0.89 1.06 19.02
N SER A 53 -0.18 1.86 18.23
CA SER A 53 0.43 3.11 18.69
C SER A 53 0.63 4.09 17.53
N GLY A 54 0.74 5.36 17.85
CA GLY A 54 1.16 6.40 16.91
C GLY A 54 0.06 6.96 15.99
N GLU A 55 -1.20 6.55 16.14
CA GLU A 55 -2.30 7.09 15.32
C GLU A 55 -2.43 8.62 15.45
N ASP A 56 -2.15 9.17 16.61
CA ASP A 56 -2.25 10.61 16.91
C ASP A 56 -1.04 11.41 16.41
N ALA A 57 0.01 10.74 15.96
CA ALA A 57 1.25 11.36 15.50
C ALA A 57 1.50 11.15 13.99
N LEU A 58 0.45 11.00 13.20
CA LEU A 58 0.54 10.83 11.76
C LEU A 58 0.56 12.16 11.04
N MET A 59 1.43 12.27 10.03
CA MET A 59 1.34 13.32 9.04
C MET A 59 0.41 12.84 7.91
N LYS A 60 -0.56 13.67 7.56
CA LYS A 60 -1.53 13.35 6.51
C LYS A 60 -1.48 14.41 5.42
N PHE A 61 -1.29 13.97 4.19
CA PHE A 61 -1.29 14.82 3.00
C PHE A 61 -2.34 14.34 2.02
N ALA A 62 -3.06 15.26 1.41
CA ALA A 62 -4.01 14.96 0.34
C ALA A 62 -3.94 16.01 -0.77
N LEU A 63 -4.03 15.53 -2.01
CA LEU A 63 -4.28 16.37 -3.18
C LEU A 63 -5.75 16.85 -3.18
N ALA A 64 -6.07 17.81 -4.05
CA ALA A 64 -7.44 18.27 -4.23
C ALA A 64 -8.41 17.14 -4.63
N SER A 65 -7.90 16.11 -5.31
CA SER A 65 -8.66 14.90 -5.68
C SER A 65 -9.03 14.01 -4.49
N GLY A 66 -8.44 14.24 -3.31
CA GLY A 66 -8.56 13.37 -2.14
C GLY A 66 -7.51 12.27 -2.06
N TRP A 67 -6.76 12.01 -3.16
CA TRP A 67 -5.65 11.07 -3.13
C TRP A 67 -4.51 11.64 -2.30
N GLY A 68 -3.87 10.81 -1.51
CA GLY A 68 -2.79 11.28 -0.66
C GLY A 68 -2.04 10.17 0.04
N ALA A 69 -1.28 10.54 1.06
CA ALA A 69 -0.47 9.62 1.84
C ALA A 69 -0.51 9.98 3.32
N TRP A 70 -0.44 8.96 4.16
CA TRP A 70 -0.22 9.11 5.58
C TRP A 70 1.18 8.62 5.91
N ARG A 71 1.85 9.33 6.80
CA ARG A 71 3.23 9.05 7.17
C ARG A 71 3.44 9.18 8.67
N CYS A 72 4.42 8.43 9.18
CA CYS A 72 4.92 8.66 10.54
C CYS A 72 5.58 10.05 10.58
N ALA A 73 5.11 10.92 11.48
CA ALA A 73 5.69 12.25 11.61
C ALA A 73 7.14 12.25 12.13
N ALA A 74 7.57 11.16 12.80
CA ALA A 74 8.92 11.06 13.36
C ALA A 74 9.94 10.56 12.34
N CYS A 75 9.63 9.49 11.58
CA CYS A 75 10.61 8.88 10.66
C CYS A 75 10.27 9.04 9.17
N GLY A 76 9.06 9.51 8.84
CA GLY A 76 8.64 9.69 7.46
C GLY A 76 8.21 8.42 6.74
N SER A 77 8.22 7.25 7.38
CA SER A 77 7.72 6.02 6.76
C SER A 77 6.30 6.19 6.28
N PRO A 78 5.92 5.65 5.11
CA PRO A 78 4.51 5.49 4.80
C PRO A 78 3.85 4.63 5.87
N VAL A 79 2.57 4.84 6.12
CA VAL A 79 1.79 4.07 7.10
C VAL A 79 0.45 3.69 6.47
N PRO A 80 -0.30 2.76 7.06
CA PRO A 80 -1.63 2.44 6.58
C PRO A 80 -2.51 3.68 6.48
N LYS A 81 -3.34 3.72 5.44
CA LYS A 81 -4.21 4.84 5.16
C LYS A 81 -5.64 4.35 4.98
N LEU A 82 -6.58 5.01 5.66
CA LEU A 82 -7.99 4.73 5.47
C LEU A 82 -8.42 5.10 4.04
N HIS A 83 -9.06 4.15 3.35
CA HIS A 83 -9.65 4.41 2.04
C HIS A 83 -10.68 5.56 2.15
N PRO A 84 -10.76 6.47 1.16
CA PRO A 84 -11.72 7.58 1.20
C PRO A 84 -13.17 7.18 1.45
N GLY A 85 -13.56 5.97 1.01
CA GLY A 85 -14.88 5.40 1.31
C GLY A 85 -15.09 4.97 2.76
N GLY A 86 -14.03 4.91 3.58
CA GLY A 86 -14.11 4.61 5.01
C GLY A 86 -14.27 3.14 5.37
N GLY A 87 -14.32 2.24 4.41
CA GLY A 87 -14.59 0.81 4.65
C GLY A 87 -13.37 -0.09 4.78
N ALA A 88 -12.20 0.40 4.41
CA ALA A 88 -10.99 -0.39 4.38
C ALA A 88 -9.73 0.47 4.56
N TYR A 89 -8.64 -0.17 4.99
CA TYR A 89 -7.31 0.42 4.98
C TYR A 89 -6.47 -0.11 3.83
N TRP A 90 -5.76 0.78 3.15
CA TRP A 90 -4.61 0.42 2.34
C TRP A 90 -3.40 0.28 3.24
N VAL A 91 -2.74 -0.86 3.16
CA VAL A 91 -1.57 -1.17 3.99
C VAL A 91 -0.37 -1.40 3.09
N PRO A 92 0.67 -0.55 3.20
CA PRO A 92 1.94 -0.81 2.53
C PRO A 92 2.52 -2.14 3.04
N ALA A 93 2.68 -3.11 2.14
CA ALA A 93 3.04 -4.46 2.51
C ALA A 93 4.44 -4.58 3.13
N GLY A 94 5.36 -3.68 2.74
CA GLY A 94 6.71 -3.63 3.29
C GLY A 94 6.77 -3.27 4.78
N LEU A 95 5.69 -2.76 5.37
CA LEU A 95 5.62 -2.47 6.81
C LEU A 95 5.33 -3.70 7.67
N LEU A 96 4.91 -4.81 7.07
CA LEU A 96 4.53 -6.00 7.81
C LEU A 96 5.76 -6.67 8.42
N ASP A 97 5.68 -6.98 9.70
CA ASP A 97 6.76 -7.57 10.48
C ASP A 97 6.77 -9.11 10.38
N SER A 98 5.75 -9.69 9.73
CA SER A 98 5.62 -11.13 9.50
C SER A 98 4.94 -11.39 8.16
N ASP A 99 5.01 -12.62 7.69
CA ASP A 99 4.37 -13.05 6.44
C ASP A 99 2.84 -12.91 6.57
N PRO A 100 2.18 -12.16 5.70
CA PRO A 100 0.73 -12.03 5.72
C PRO A 100 -0.01 -13.25 5.20
N GLY A 101 0.69 -14.25 4.64
CA GLY A 101 0.09 -15.44 4.07
C GLY A 101 -0.57 -15.24 2.71
N VAL A 102 -0.31 -14.11 2.06
CA VAL A 102 -0.79 -13.79 0.71
C VAL A 102 0.38 -13.37 -0.18
N GLY A 103 0.26 -13.65 -1.46
CA GLY A 103 1.29 -13.29 -2.45
C GLY A 103 0.91 -12.05 -3.24
N VAL A 104 1.72 -11.77 -4.27
CA VAL A 104 1.47 -10.70 -5.23
C VAL A 104 0.46 -11.20 -6.27
N ALA A 105 -0.68 -10.51 -6.35
CA ALA A 105 -1.71 -10.81 -7.35
C ALA A 105 -1.33 -10.32 -8.76
N GLY A 106 -0.56 -9.24 -8.84
CA GLY A 106 -0.17 -8.67 -10.11
C GLY A 106 0.28 -7.22 -10.00
N HIS A 107 0.60 -6.68 -11.16
CA HIS A 107 1.01 -5.29 -11.36
C HIS A 107 -0.15 -4.51 -11.98
N ILE A 108 -0.43 -3.33 -11.45
CA ILE A 108 -1.49 -2.44 -11.95
C ILE A 108 -0.90 -1.10 -12.40
N PHE A 109 -1.62 -0.42 -13.29
CA PHE A 109 -1.19 0.83 -13.94
C PHE A 109 0.17 0.69 -14.63
N VAL A 110 0.37 -0.41 -15.34
CA VAL A 110 1.64 -0.73 -16.00
C VAL A 110 1.94 0.24 -17.15
N ASP A 111 0.93 0.82 -17.78
CA ASP A 111 1.13 1.87 -18.81
C ASP A 111 1.82 3.12 -18.23
N SER A 112 1.73 3.34 -16.92
CA SER A 112 2.39 4.45 -16.23
C SER A 112 3.73 4.05 -15.60
N LYS A 113 4.17 2.84 -15.83
CA LYS A 113 5.45 2.31 -15.31
C LYS A 113 6.61 3.22 -15.71
N ALA A 114 7.57 3.39 -14.80
CA ALA A 114 8.80 4.12 -15.11
C ALA A 114 9.54 3.46 -16.29
N PRO A 115 10.07 4.24 -17.23
CA PRO A 115 10.71 3.67 -18.45
C PRO A 115 11.94 2.79 -18.14
N TRP A 116 12.61 3.03 -17.02
CA TRP A 116 13.79 2.26 -16.61
C TRP A 116 13.44 0.98 -15.84
N ASP A 117 12.17 0.80 -15.46
CA ASP A 117 11.73 -0.34 -14.67
C ASP A 117 11.43 -1.55 -15.58
N VAL A 118 11.95 -2.71 -15.19
CA VAL A 118 11.70 -3.98 -15.87
C VAL A 118 10.98 -4.91 -14.91
N ILE A 119 9.74 -5.27 -15.26
CA ILE A 119 8.98 -6.27 -14.51
C ILE A 119 9.42 -7.65 -14.99
N SER A 120 10.09 -8.40 -14.12
CA SER A 120 10.70 -9.68 -14.47
C SER A 120 9.94 -10.91 -13.96
N ASP A 121 8.94 -10.73 -13.10
CA ASP A 121 8.10 -11.84 -12.64
C ASP A 121 7.00 -12.17 -13.65
N GLU A 122 6.33 -13.31 -13.46
CA GLU A 122 5.29 -13.80 -14.37
C GLU A 122 3.86 -13.44 -13.90
N THR A 123 3.72 -12.61 -12.88
CA THR A 123 2.40 -12.21 -12.42
C THR A 123 1.67 -11.36 -13.46
N PRO A 124 0.34 -11.31 -13.43
CA PRO A 124 -0.42 -10.48 -14.36
C PRO A 124 0.03 -9.02 -14.36
N GLN A 125 0.16 -8.44 -15.55
CA GLN A 125 0.44 -7.03 -15.76
C GLN A 125 -0.79 -6.38 -16.37
N LEU A 126 -1.41 -5.46 -15.66
CA LEU A 126 -2.67 -4.84 -16.03
C LEU A 126 -2.46 -3.38 -16.42
N ARG A 127 -3.17 -2.94 -17.47
CA ARG A 127 -3.05 -1.57 -18.01
C ARG A 127 -3.38 -0.52 -16.96
N GLU A 128 -4.46 -0.74 -16.24
CA GLU A 128 -4.96 0.13 -15.18
C GLU A 128 -5.18 -0.68 -13.91
N GLY A 129 -6.25 -0.47 -13.16
CA GLY A 129 -6.57 -1.20 -11.94
C GLY A 129 -6.91 -2.68 -12.16
N PHE A 130 -7.15 -3.40 -11.09
CA PHE A 130 -7.60 -4.79 -11.15
C PHE A 130 -8.91 -4.89 -11.93
N GLY A 131 -9.00 -5.86 -12.84
CA GLY A 131 -10.10 -6.02 -13.77
C GLY A 131 -9.91 -5.33 -15.10
N SER A 132 -8.86 -4.53 -15.29
CA SER A 132 -8.53 -3.91 -16.58
C SER A 132 -7.80 -4.88 -17.50
N GLU A 133 -7.44 -4.42 -18.70
CA GLU A 133 -6.79 -5.22 -19.74
C GLU A 133 -5.46 -5.80 -19.26
N LYS A 134 -5.30 -7.10 -19.43
CA LYS A 134 -4.04 -7.80 -19.17
C LYS A 134 -3.10 -7.62 -20.36
N LEU A 135 -1.86 -7.19 -20.09
CA LEU A 135 -0.85 -6.86 -21.10
C LEU A 135 0.13 -7.99 -21.41
N ASN A 136 0.14 -9.04 -20.60
CA ASN A 136 1.09 -10.17 -20.77
C ASN A 136 0.42 -11.54 -20.84
#